data_aff64dc8cb2e1c410e0c4252e8fc7e6c
#
_entry.id   aff64dc8cb2e1c410e0c4252e8fc7e6c
#
_cell.length_a   1.000
_cell.length_b   1.000
_cell.length_c   1.000
_cell.angle_alpha   90.00
_cell.angle_beta   90.00
_cell.angle_gamma   90.00
#
_symmetry.space_group_name_H-M   'P 1'
#
loop_
_entity.id
_entity.type
_entity.pdbx_description
1 polymer ?
#
loop_
_entity_poly.entity_id
_entity_poly.type
_entity_poly.pdbx_seq_one_letter_code
_entity_poly.pdbx_strand_id
1 'polypeptide(L)'
;KILVGYMAARVIVVGPDCSFGYKGAGDARLLRELSGELGYELYVIEKEKDDLRDISSTYIREELDAGNVEKANELLGEPYAIHGGRILGFPTANIIPPPIKRLPKFGVYVSRVLVDGVSYCGVTNIGRKPTIQGENPVGVETYLFGLDESLYGKNIEVQLLKFCRGEKKFASLEELKEAIARDKAFAQEYFRK
;
A
#
# COMPACT_ATOMS: atom_id res chain seq x y z
N LYS A 1 13.08 6.02 -31.33
CA LYS A 1 13.26 4.66 -31.94
C LYS A 1 12.51 3.57 -31.18
N ILE A 2 12.62 3.46 -29.84
CA ILE A 2 12.02 2.34 -29.08
C ILE A 2 10.50 2.41 -29.15
N LEU A 3 9.87 3.46 -28.64
CA LEU A 3 8.42 3.56 -28.54
C LEU A 3 7.73 3.50 -29.92
N VAL A 4 8.12 4.36 -30.83
CA VAL A 4 7.47 4.43 -32.14
C VAL A 4 8.01 3.39 -33.11
N GLY A 5 9.35 3.15 -33.14
CA GLY A 5 9.94 2.23 -34.11
C GLY A 5 9.73 0.75 -33.77
N TYR A 6 10.03 0.33 -32.54
CA TYR A 6 9.91 -1.08 -32.14
C TYR A 6 8.55 -1.45 -31.56
N MET A 7 7.95 -0.57 -30.75
CA MET A 7 6.67 -0.83 -30.11
C MET A 7 5.45 -0.35 -30.92
N ALA A 8 5.69 0.34 -32.06
CA ALA A 8 4.64 0.91 -32.92
C ALA A 8 3.63 1.78 -32.15
N ALA A 9 4.10 2.50 -31.10
CA ALA A 9 3.24 3.38 -30.32
C ALA A 9 2.60 4.45 -31.21
N ARG A 10 1.27 4.57 -31.16
CA ARG A 10 0.48 5.56 -31.88
C ARG A 10 0.01 6.69 -30.98
N VAL A 11 -0.04 6.42 -29.68
CA VAL A 11 -0.42 7.39 -28.65
C VAL A 11 0.62 7.36 -27.55
N ILE A 12 1.08 8.51 -27.12
CA ILE A 12 2.00 8.69 -25.99
C ILE A 12 1.31 9.58 -24.98
N VAL A 13 1.18 9.11 -23.73
CA VAL A 13 0.61 9.86 -22.62
C VAL A 13 1.70 10.07 -21.57
N VAL A 14 1.90 11.31 -21.14
CA VAL A 14 2.94 11.66 -20.16
C VAL A 14 2.44 12.72 -19.18
N GLY A 15 3.09 12.81 -18.01
CA GLY A 15 2.95 13.96 -17.12
C GLY A 15 3.81 15.16 -17.60
N PRO A 16 3.58 16.36 -17.05
CA PRO A 16 4.30 17.57 -17.43
C PRO A 16 5.79 17.52 -17.04
N ASP A 17 6.14 16.71 -16.04
CA ASP A 17 7.49 16.51 -15.52
C ASP A 17 8.19 15.26 -16.09
N CYS A 18 7.67 14.71 -17.19
CA CYS A 18 8.29 13.55 -17.81
C CYS A 18 9.72 13.88 -18.27
N SER A 19 10.64 12.95 -18.00
CA SER A 19 12.00 13.04 -18.55
C SER A 19 12.43 11.69 -19.10
N PHE A 20 13.18 11.70 -20.21
CA PHE A 20 13.64 10.49 -20.86
C PHE A 20 14.95 10.71 -21.62
N GLY A 21 15.54 9.62 -22.11
CA GLY A 21 16.77 9.67 -22.87
C GLY A 21 18.01 9.81 -22.00
N TYR A 22 19.15 10.02 -22.65
CA TYR A 22 20.45 10.13 -21.97
C TYR A 22 20.46 11.34 -21.03
N LYS A 23 20.74 11.11 -19.76
CA LYS A 23 20.73 12.13 -18.68
C LYS A 23 19.44 12.95 -18.58
N GLY A 24 18.29 12.38 -19.00
CA GLY A 24 17.00 13.06 -18.93
C GLY A 24 16.86 14.25 -19.90
N ALA A 25 17.59 14.24 -21.02
CA ALA A 25 17.59 15.36 -21.98
C ALA A 25 16.28 15.52 -22.75
N GLY A 26 15.40 14.50 -22.77
CA GLY A 26 14.08 14.57 -23.37
C GLY A 26 13.00 14.95 -22.34
N ASP A 27 12.04 15.74 -22.77
CA ASP A 27 10.90 16.21 -21.99
C ASP A 27 9.59 16.19 -22.82
N ALA A 28 8.48 16.63 -22.25
CA ALA A 28 7.18 16.71 -22.93
C ALA A 28 7.23 17.64 -24.14
N ARG A 29 8.06 18.69 -24.11
CA ARG A 29 8.22 19.62 -25.24
C ARG A 29 8.86 18.92 -26.44
N LEU A 30 9.96 18.17 -26.19
CA LEU A 30 10.63 17.40 -27.24
C LEU A 30 9.69 16.33 -27.83
N LEU A 31 8.86 15.66 -27.01
CA LEU A 31 7.85 14.74 -27.51
C LEU A 31 6.84 15.44 -28.41
N ARG A 32 6.43 16.68 -28.08
CA ARG A 32 5.49 17.45 -28.91
C ARG A 32 6.11 17.84 -30.23
N GLU A 33 7.36 18.31 -30.25
CA GLU A 33 8.09 18.67 -31.46
C GLU A 33 8.22 17.48 -32.43
N LEU A 34 8.48 16.27 -31.89
CA LEU A 34 8.67 15.05 -32.67
C LEU A 34 7.36 14.35 -33.08
N SER A 35 6.22 14.73 -32.53
CA SER A 35 4.95 14.00 -32.74
C SER A 35 4.51 14.02 -34.20
N GLY A 36 4.65 15.15 -34.89
CA GLY A 36 4.28 15.29 -36.30
C GLY A 36 5.19 14.49 -37.24
N GLU A 37 6.51 14.52 -37.00
CA GLU A 37 7.49 13.77 -37.79
C GLU A 37 7.37 12.26 -37.61
N LEU A 38 7.17 11.81 -36.38
CA LEU A 38 7.15 10.38 -36.03
C LEU A 38 5.73 9.76 -36.08
N GLY A 39 4.69 10.56 -36.31
CA GLY A 39 3.33 10.09 -36.56
C GLY A 39 2.64 9.47 -35.34
N TYR A 40 2.80 10.06 -34.13
CA TYR A 40 2.06 9.70 -32.93
C TYR A 40 1.31 10.89 -32.34
N GLU A 41 0.26 10.61 -31.58
CA GLU A 41 -0.47 11.59 -30.80
C GLU A 41 0.16 11.73 -29.42
N LEU A 42 0.29 12.95 -28.90
CA LEU A 42 0.81 13.22 -27.57
C LEU A 42 -0.27 13.84 -26.68
N TYR A 43 -0.48 13.21 -25.53
CA TYR A 43 -1.30 13.76 -24.45
C TYR A 43 -0.41 14.05 -23.24
N VAL A 44 -0.40 15.31 -22.80
CA VAL A 44 0.26 15.73 -21.57
C VAL A 44 -0.84 15.94 -20.53
N ILE A 45 -0.87 15.07 -19.52
CA ILE A 45 -1.88 15.08 -18.46
C ILE A 45 -1.34 15.88 -17.28
N GLU A 46 -2.04 16.94 -16.91
CA GLU A 46 -1.69 17.74 -15.75
C GLU A 46 -1.86 16.89 -14.46
N LYS A 47 -1.01 17.17 -13.48
CA LYS A 47 -1.10 16.53 -12.17
C LYS A 47 -2.29 17.05 -11.40
N GLU A 48 -3.00 16.14 -10.76
CA GLU A 48 -3.97 16.52 -9.75
C GLU A 48 -3.26 17.06 -8.50
N LYS A 49 -3.95 17.90 -7.76
CA LYS A 49 -3.43 18.56 -6.57
C LYS A 49 -4.30 18.25 -5.36
N ASP A 50 -3.64 18.14 -4.23
CA ASP A 50 -4.20 18.16 -2.91
C ASP A 50 -3.87 19.54 -2.32
N ASP A 51 -4.84 20.43 -2.29
CA ASP A 51 -4.67 21.87 -2.06
C ASP A 51 -3.64 22.48 -3.03
N LEU A 52 -2.45 22.85 -2.54
CA LEU A 52 -1.38 23.45 -3.31
C LEU A 52 -0.26 22.48 -3.69
N ARG A 53 -0.34 21.21 -3.23
CA ARG A 53 0.70 20.20 -3.45
C ARG A 53 0.29 19.22 -4.55
N ASP A 54 1.18 18.99 -5.51
CA ASP A 54 0.96 17.97 -6.53
C ASP A 54 0.85 16.57 -5.90
N ILE A 55 -0.18 15.81 -6.27
CA ILE A 55 -0.29 14.41 -5.91
C ILE A 55 0.81 13.64 -6.64
N SER A 56 1.66 12.97 -5.87
CA SER A 56 2.81 12.24 -6.39
C SER A 56 3.12 11.00 -5.56
N SER A 57 3.85 10.06 -6.14
CA SER A 57 4.31 8.87 -5.41
C SER A 57 5.22 9.22 -4.21
N THR A 58 5.91 10.36 -4.26
CA THR A 58 6.71 10.86 -3.13
C THR A 58 5.81 11.30 -1.99
N TYR A 59 4.79 12.11 -2.29
CA TYR A 59 3.82 12.55 -1.29
C TYR A 59 3.11 11.38 -0.62
N ILE A 60 2.61 10.42 -1.41
CA ILE A 60 1.95 9.21 -0.87
C ILE A 60 2.88 8.43 0.05
N ARG A 61 4.18 8.28 -0.31
CA ARG A 61 5.16 7.58 0.55
C ARG A 61 5.41 8.32 1.86
N GLU A 62 5.47 9.63 1.85
CA GLU A 62 5.61 10.44 3.07
C GLU A 62 4.45 10.22 4.02
N GLU A 63 3.21 10.22 3.51
CA GLU A 63 2.01 9.95 4.30
C GLU A 63 2.01 8.52 4.89
N LEU A 64 2.41 7.51 4.09
CA LEU A 64 2.56 6.15 4.59
C LEU A 64 3.62 6.04 5.69
N ASP A 65 4.77 6.70 5.55
CA ASP A 65 5.85 6.69 6.54
C ASP A 65 5.46 7.43 7.83
N ALA A 66 4.62 8.44 7.73
CA ALA A 66 4.06 9.15 8.88
C ALA A 66 2.97 8.33 9.61
N GLY A 67 2.36 7.35 8.92
CA GLY A 67 1.22 6.56 9.40
C GLY A 67 -0.14 7.16 9.04
N ASN A 68 -0.17 8.20 8.22
CA ASN A 68 -1.39 8.88 7.75
C ASN A 68 -2.04 8.08 6.61
N VAL A 69 -2.41 6.82 6.88
CA VAL A 69 -2.91 5.90 5.85
C VAL A 69 -4.22 6.39 5.23
N GLU A 70 -5.06 7.09 5.99
CA GLU A 70 -6.30 7.68 5.47
C GLU A 70 -5.98 8.71 4.38
N LYS A 71 -5.00 9.59 4.62
CA LYS A 71 -4.57 10.57 3.60
C LYS A 71 -3.90 9.89 2.40
N ALA A 72 -3.07 8.88 2.65
CA ALA A 72 -2.48 8.09 1.56
C ALA A 72 -3.56 7.44 0.68
N ASN A 73 -4.63 6.90 1.27
CA ASN A 73 -5.76 6.29 0.56
C ASN A 73 -6.54 7.33 -0.26
N GLU A 74 -6.76 8.52 0.31
CA GLU A 74 -7.38 9.64 -0.40
C GLU A 74 -6.57 10.02 -1.65
N LEU A 75 -5.25 10.19 -1.50
CA LEU A 75 -4.33 10.53 -2.59
C LEU A 75 -4.21 9.42 -3.64
N LEU A 76 -4.37 8.16 -3.26
CA LEU A 76 -4.36 7.00 -4.15
C LEU A 76 -5.70 6.81 -4.88
N GLY A 77 -6.81 7.32 -4.32
CA GLY A 77 -8.16 7.02 -4.77
C GLY A 77 -8.67 5.63 -4.36
N GLU A 78 -7.86 4.86 -3.64
CA GLU A 78 -8.19 3.51 -3.15
C GLU A 78 -7.42 3.16 -1.87
N PRO A 79 -7.88 2.20 -1.06
CA PRO A 79 -7.16 1.77 0.13
C PRO A 79 -5.79 1.16 -0.21
N TYR A 80 -4.76 1.58 0.53
CA TYR A 80 -3.42 1.00 0.40
C TYR A 80 -3.43 -0.48 0.77
N ALA A 81 -3.17 -1.35 -0.21
CA ALA A 81 -3.29 -2.79 -0.07
C ALA A 81 -1.93 -3.49 0.04
N ILE A 82 -1.88 -4.55 0.86
CA ILE A 82 -0.74 -5.46 0.99
C ILE A 82 -1.22 -6.84 0.56
N HIS A 83 -0.61 -7.38 -0.50
CA HIS A 83 -0.90 -8.71 -1.00
C HIS A 83 0.12 -9.71 -0.46
N GLY A 84 -0.32 -10.88 -0.11
CA GLY A 84 0.56 -11.96 0.34
C GLY A 84 0.02 -13.34 0.02
N GLY A 85 0.90 -14.23 -0.44
CA GLY A 85 0.58 -15.59 -0.85
C GLY A 85 0.93 -16.69 0.15
N ARG A 86 1.51 -16.37 1.32
CA ARG A 86 1.82 -17.37 2.36
C ARG A 86 1.20 -16.96 3.68
N ILE A 87 0.20 -17.70 4.08
CA ILE A 87 -0.45 -17.54 5.37
C ILE A 87 0.13 -18.61 6.30
N LEU A 88 0.71 -18.15 7.40
CA LEU A 88 1.16 -19.02 8.49
C LEU A 88 0.32 -18.67 9.72
N GLY A 89 -0.52 -19.59 10.16
CA GLY A 89 -1.20 -19.49 11.44
C GLY A 89 -2.73 -19.29 11.40
N PHE A 90 -3.36 -19.68 12.46
CA PHE A 90 -4.77 -19.49 12.81
C PHE A 90 -4.83 -19.11 14.29
N PRO A 91 -5.65 -18.14 14.74
CA PRO A 91 -6.70 -17.39 14.05
C PRO A 91 -6.22 -16.10 13.39
N THR A 92 -4.92 -15.89 13.17
CA THR A 92 -4.37 -14.70 12.53
C THR A 92 -3.72 -15.05 11.20
N ALA A 93 -4.01 -14.24 10.17
CA ALA A 93 -3.30 -14.32 8.89
C ALA A 93 -1.93 -13.66 9.04
N ASN A 94 -0.86 -14.43 8.86
CA ASN A 94 0.50 -13.93 8.83
C ASN A 94 0.96 -13.82 7.38
N ILE A 95 1.16 -12.61 6.90
CA ILE A 95 1.56 -12.32 5.54
C ILE A 95 3.03 -11.91 5.52
N ILE A 96 3.80 -12.50 4.63
CA ILE A 96 5.16 -12.05 4.33
C ILE A 96 5.05 -11.22 3.04
N PRO A 97 5.16 -9.88 3.13
CA PRO A 97 5.07 -9.03 1.95
C PRO A 97 6.31 -9.22 1.07
N PRO A 98 6.17 -9.03 -0.25
CA PRO A 98 7.34 -9.02 -1.14
C PRO A 98 8.36 -7.95 -0.71
N PRO A 99 9.68 -8.20 -0.84
CA PRO A 99 10.72 -7.26 -0.39
C PRO A 99 10.61 -5.86 -1.01
N ILE A 100 10.05 -5.76 -2.22
CA ILE A 100 9.83 -4.49 -2.92
C ILE A 100 8.61 -3.71 -2.39
N LYS A 101 7.70 -4.38 -1.65
CA LYS A 101 6.50 -3.71 -1.13
C LYS A 101 6.88 -2.74 -0.01
N ARG A 102 6.59 -1.46 -0.22
CA ARG A 102 6.74 -0.47 0.85
C ARG A 102 5.70 -0.73 1.91
N LEU A 103 6.13 -0.90 3.13
CA LEU A 103 5.23 -0.96 4.29
C LEU A 103 5.10 0.44 4.88
N PRO A 104 3.91 0.80 5.38
CA PRO A 104 3.71 2.05 6.08
C PRO A 104 4.38 2.01 7.46
N LYS A 105 4.27 3.10 8.23
CA LYS A 105 4.73 3.16 9.62
C LYS A 105 4.33 1.92 10.40
N PHE A 106 5.24 1.35 11.16
CA PHE A 106 4.95 0.17 11.97
C PHE A 106 3.94 0.48 13.07
N GLY A 107 3.01 -0.44 13.27
CA GLY A 107 1.94 -0.28 14.23
C GLY A 107 0.70 -1.07 13.89
N VAL A 108 -0.41 -0.70 14.52
CA VAL A 108 -1.71 -1.36 14.39
C VAL A 108 -2.65 -0.51 13.55
N TYR A 109 -3.38 -1.18 12.68
CA TYR A 109 -4.29 -0.58 11.70
C TYR A 109 -5.65 -1.25 11.74
N VAL A 110 -6.72 -0.48 11.56
CA VAL A 110 -8.00 -1.01 11.08
C VAL A 110 -7.81 -1.44 9.64
N SER A 111 -8.27 -2.61 9.29
CA SER A 111 -8.09 -3.16 7.95
C SER A 111 -9.35 -3.85 7.44
N ARG A 112 -9.52 -3.81 6.11
CA ARG A 112 -10.43 -4.68 5.38
C ARG A 112 -9.58 -5.77 4.74
N VAL A 113 -10.03 -7.00 4.85
CA VAL A 113 -9.29 -8.17 4.33
C VAL A 113 -10.14 -8.86 3.29
N LEU A 114 -9.63 -8.95 2.08
CA LEU A 114 -10.25 -9.72 1.01
C LEU A 114 -9.63 -11.11 0.97
N VAL A 115 -10.45 -12.13 1.11
CA VAL A 115 -10.07 -13.54 1.03
C VAL A 115 -10.85 -14.19 -0.11
N ASP A 116 -10.18 -14.54 -1.19
CA ASP A 116 -10.82 -15.06 -2.41
C ASP A 116 -12.03 -14.22 -2.87
N GLY A 117 -11.92 -12.87 -2.73
CA GLY A 117 -12.96 -11.91 -3.09
C GLY A 117 -14.03 -11.66 -2.01
N VAL A 118 -14.03 -12.39 -0.90
CA VAL A 118 -14.93 -12.15 0.23
C VAL A 118 -14.29 -11.16 1.20
N SER A 119 -15.06 -10.14 1.62
CA SER A 119 -14.57 -9.04 2.48
C SER A 119 -14.82 -9.33 3.95
N TYR A 120 -13.78 -9.20 4.76
CA TYR A 120 -13.83 -9.29 6.23
C TYR A 120 -13.28 -8.01 6.86
N CYS A 121 -13.83 -7.64 8.02
CA CYS A 121 -13.26 -6.59 8.86
C CYS A 121 -12.10 -7.19 9.69
N GLY A 122 -11.06 -6.40 9.96
CA GLY A 122 -9.92 -6.90 10.71
C GLY A 122 -9.09 -5.83 11.40
N VAL A 123 -8.11 -6.30 12.15
CA VAL A 123 -7.04 -5.51 12.76
C VAL A 123 -5.71 -6.07 12.28
N THR A 124 -4.87 -5.21 11.74
CA THR A 124 -3.57 -5.58 11.19
C THR A 124 -2.45 -4.95 12.01
N ASN A 125 -1.51 -5.77 12.47
CA ASN A 125 -0.25 -5.32 13.04
C ASN A 125 0.88 -5.46 12.01
N ILE A 126 1.58 -4.37 11.77
CA ILE A 126 2.78 -4.32 10.92
C ILE A 126 3.97 -4.04 11.81
N GLY A 127 4.93 -4.94 11.85
CA GLY A 127 6.08 -4.78 12.73
C GLY A 127 7.14 -5.87 12.58
N ARG A 128 8.20 -5.76 13.35
CA ARG A 128 9.28 -6.74 13.38
C ARG A 128 8.96 -7.86 14.35
N LYS A 129 9.08 -9.10 13.89
CA LYS A 129 8.93 -10.28 14.76
C LYS A 129 10.25 -10.53 15.49
N PRO A 130 10.25 -10.61 16.82
CA PRO A 130 11.40 -11.10 17.55
C PRO A 130 11.62 -12.58 17.20
N THR A 131 12.69 -12.90 16.49
CA THR A 131 13.11 -14.27 16.21
C THR A 131 14.27 -14.67 17.11
N ILE A 132 14.31 -15.95 17.48
CA ILE A 132 15.36 -16.53 18.34
C ILE A 132 16.72 -16.62 17.62
N GLN A 133 16.78 -16.40 16.28
CA GLN A 133 17.95 -16.61 15.43
C GLN A 133 18.38 -15.39 14.61
N GLY A 134 18.29 -14.19 15.16
CA GLY A 134 19.03 -13.02 14.61
C GLY A 134 18.44 -12.30 13.39
N GLU A 135 17.54 -12.89 12.62
CA GLU A 135 16.80 -12.21 11.58
C GLU A 135 15.44 -11.76 12.11
N ASN A 136 15.19 -10.44 12.11
CA ASN A 136 13.89 -9.86 12.49
C ASN A 136 13.08 -9.51 11.23
N PRO A 137 12.44 -10.49 10.55
CA PRO A 137 11.66 -10.20 9.37
C PRO A 137 10.46 -9.33 9.74
N VAL A 138 10.16 -8.35 8.88
CA VAL A 138 8.95 -7.58 9.01
C VAL A 138 7.77 -8.47 8.64
N GLY A 139 6.80 -8.56 9.54
CA GLY A 139 5.56 -9.32 9.35
C GLY A 139 4.35 -8.40 9.28
N VAL A 140 3.34 -8.87 8.57
CA VAL A 140 1.99 -8.30 8.55
C VAL A 140 1.07 -9.35 9.14
N GLU A 141 0.60 -9.12 10.36
CA GLU A 141 -0.28 -10.03 11.08
C GLU A 141 -1.68 -9.43 11.16
N THR A 142 -2.65 -10.15 10.61
CA THR A 142 -4.02 -9.67 10.56
C THR A 142 -4.96 -10.62 11.29
N TYR A 143 -5.72 -10.09 12.24
CA TYR A 143 -6.84 -10.77 12.85
C TYR A 143 -8.13 -10.42 12.11
N LEU A 144 -8.87 -11.44 11.64
CA LEU A 144 -10.12 -11.27 10.92
C LEU A 144 -11.30 -11.50 11.88
N PHE A 145 -12.28 -10.60 11.87
CA PHE A 145 -13.49 -10.76 12.68
C PHE A 145 -14.44 -11.76 12.04
N GLY A 146 -14.92 -12.72 12.84
CA GLY A 146 -15.96 -13.67 12.42
C GLY A 146 -15.49 -14.72 11.41
N LEU A 147 -14.19 -14.92 11.27
CA LEU A 147 -13.64 -15.98 10.42
C LEU A 147 -13.24 -17.17 11.31
N ASP A 148 -13.89 -18.33 11.13
CA ASP A 148 -13.65 -19.57 11.86
C ASP A 148 -13.06 -20.67 10.98
N GLU A 149 -12.62 -20.34 9.77
CA GLU A 149 -12.03 -21.29 8.83
C GLU A 149 -10.54 -21.04 8.56
N SER A 150 -9.85 -22.08 8.07
CA SER A 150 -8.43 -21.98 7.71
C SER A 150 -8.23 -21.16 6.46
N LEU A 151 -7.22 -20.28 6.50
CA LEU A 151 -6.80 -19.43 5.39
C LEU A 151 -5.68 -20.03 4.53
N TYR A 152 -5.27 -21.26 4.82
CA TYR A 152 -4.18 -21.91 4.09
C TYR A 152 -4.47 -22.03 2.60
N GLY A 153 -3.53 -21.53 1.78
CA GLY A 153 -3.62 -21.58 0.31
C GLY A 153 -4.55 -20.57 -0.33
N LYS A 154 -5.22 -19.72 0.48
CA LYS A 154 -6.08 -18.65 -0.04
C LYS A 154 -5.26 -17.40 -0.42
N ASN A 155 -5.72 -16.66 -1.42
CA ASN A 155 -5.19 -15.35 -1.75
C ASN A 155 -5.77 -14.31 -0.80
N ILE A 156 -4.87 -13.52 -0.18
CA ILE A 156 -5.28 -12.48 0.75
C ILE A 156 -4.74 -11.13 0.31
N GLU A 157 -5.63 -10.15 0.35
CA GLU A 157 -5.33 -8.74 0.23
C GLU A 157 -5.74 -8.04 1.53
N VAL A 158 -4.81 -7.32 2.16
CA VAL A 158 -5.05 -6.52 3.35
C VAL A 158 -5.05 -5.06 2.98
N GLN A 159 -6.21 -4.44 3.02
CA GLN A 159 -6.44 -3.01 2.79
C GLN A 159 -6.35 -2.26 4.12
N LEU A 160 -5.41 -1.35 4.25
CA LEU A 160 -5.24 -0.54 5.46
C LEU A 160 -6.17 0.67 5.40
N LEU A 161 -7.02 0.85 6.41
CA LEU A 161 -8.05 1.88 6.41
C LEU A 161 -7.75 3.03 7.38
N LYS A 162 -7.24 2.70 8.57
CA LYS A 162 -6.96 3.70 9.62
C LYS A 162 -5.82 3.26 10.52
N PHE A 163 -4.92 4.18 10.85
CA PHE A 163 -3.88 3.96 11.84
C PHE A 163 -4.46 4.04 13.26
N CYS A 164 -4.23 3.02 14.08
CA CYS A 164 -4.70 2.97 15.46
C CYS A 164 -3.63 3.47 16.44
N ARG A 165 -2.44 2.90 16.35
CA ARG A 165 -1.30 3.23 17.22
C ARG A 165 0.01 2.66 16.69
N GLY A 166 1.13 3.20 17.15
CA GLY A 166 2.47 2.66 16.89
C GLY A 166 2.74 1.34 17.63
N GLU A 167 3.87 0.73 17.29
CA GLU A 167 4.40 -0.41 18.04
C GLU A 167 4.66 -0.02 19.50
N LYS A 168 4.35 -0.95 20.41
CA LYS A 168 4.61 -0.79 21.85
C LYS A 168 5.16 -2.11 22.40
N LYS A 169 6.19 -2.02 23.22
CA LYS A 169 6.61 -3.13 24.06
C LYS A 169 5.70 -3.21 25.30
N PHE A 170 5.29 -4.38 25.67
CA PHE A 170 4.44 -4.64 26.82
C PHE A 170 5.25 -5.26 27.94
N ALA A 171 5.00 -4.83 29.16
CA ALA A 171 5.70 -5.32 30.34
C ALA A 171 5.16 -6.69 30.79
N SER A 172 3.90 -7.01 30.46
CA SER A 172 3.26 -8.27 30.81
C SER A 172 2.36 -8.78 29.70
N LEU A 173 1.98 -10.07 29.77
CA LEU A 173 1.02 -10.70 28.89
C LEU A 173 -0.39 -10.12 29.04
N GLU A 174 -0.74 -9.70 30.25
CA GLU A 174 -2.01 -9.03 30.57
C GLU A 174 -2.12 -7.69 29.85
N GLU A 175 -1.07 -6.88 29.92
CA GLU A 175 -1.02 -5.57 29.21
C GLU A 175 -1.16 -5.75 27.71
N LEU A 176 -0.51 -6.79 27.14
CA LEU A 176 -0.66 -7.13 25.72
C LEU A 176 -2.10 -7.52 25.37
N LYS A 177 -2.75 -8.38 26.17
CA LYS A 177 -4.14 -8.80 25.94
C LYS A 177 -5.11 -7.62 25.99
N GLU A 178 -4.95 -6.73 26.96
CA GLU A 178 -5.76 -5.51 27.05
C GLU A 178 -5.57 -4.59 25.85
N ALA A 179 -4.31 -4.42 25.36
CA ALA A 179 -4.05 -3.62 24.18
C ALA A 179 -4.73 -4.21 22.93
N ILE A 180 -4.64 -5.54 22.74
CA ILE A 180 -5.32 -6.23 21.65
C ILE A 180 -6.84 -6.07 21.76
N ALA A 181 -7.40 -6.14 22.95
CA ALA A 181 -8.84 -5.94 23.16
C ALA A 181 -9.28 -4.51 22.79
N ARG A 182 -8.49 -3.49 23.17
CA ARG A 182 -8.74 -2.09 22.78
C ARG A 182 -8.64 -1.90 21.26
N ASP A 183 -7.64 -2.47 20.61
CA ASP A 183 -7.45 -2.39 19.16
C ASP A 183 -8.66 -3.02 18.41
N LYS A 184 -9.13 -4.18 18.89
CA LYS A 184 -10.33 -4.83 18.34
C LYS A 184 -11.59 -3.99 18.52
N ALA A 185 -11.81 -3.43 19.71
CA ALA A 185 -12.96 -2.57 19.99
C ALA A 185 -12.95 -1.31 19.11
N PHE A 186 -11.78 -0.67 18.95
CA PHE A 186 -11.61 0.47 18.07
C PHE A 186 -11.96 0.15 16.61
N ALA A 187 -11.47 -0.99 16.09
CA ALA A 187 -11.77 -1.41 14.73
C ALA A 187 -13.26 -1.75 14.55
N GLN A 188 -13.90 -2.42 15.52
CA GLN A 188 -15.32 -2.70 15.47
C GLN A 188 -16.18 -1.42 15.47
N GLU A 189 -15.77 -0.40 16.22
CA GLU A 189 -16.43 0.90 16.21
C GLU A 189 -16.28 1.60 14.86
N TYR A 190 -15.09 1.53 14.27
CA TYR A 190 -14.84 2.09 12.94
C TYR A 190 -15.78 1.53 11.87
N PHE A 191 -16.07 0.22 11.89
CA PHE A 191 -16.95 -0.44 10.91
C PHE A 191 -18.45 -0.30 11.21
N ARG A 192 -18.83 0.26 12.37
CA ARG A 192 -20.24 0.54 12.68
C ARG A 192 -20.72 1.91 12.17
N LYS A 193 -19.80 2.79 11.82
CA LYS A 193 -20.07 4.12 11.22
C LYS A 193 -20.28 4.02 9.72
#